data_47b5f0d2c8ffcebba649d6f5d3337cc3
#
_entry.id   47b5f0d2c8ffcebba649d6f5d3337cc3
#
_cell.length_a   1.000
_cell.length_b   1.000
_cell.length_c   1.000
_cell.angle_alpha   90.00
_cell.angle_beta   90.00
_cell.angle_gamma   90.00
#
_symmetry.space_group_name_H-M   'P 1'
#
loop_
_entity.id
_entity.type
_entity.pdbx_description
1 polymer ?
#
loop_
_entity_poly.entity_id
_entity_poly.type
_entity_poly.pdbx_seq_one_letter_code
_entity_poly.pdbx_strand_id
1 'polypeptide(L)'
;EVINHKYHDLKHQIAVLRAEPDADRRSAYLDGMEEEIRDYEAQNKTGNSVLDTVLTGKSLYCARHGIELTCVADGARLDFLDVMDVCTIFGNILDNAIECELGIQDREKRLIHLAVYGKRDFLVIRCGNYCPEPLQFRDGLPVSTKGDAVYHGYGIKSVRHAAEKYGGTMVIRDQDGWFEIRLVIPLEKK
;
A
#
# COMPACT_ATOMS: atom_id res chain seq x y z
N GLU A 1 13.37 -3.73 -6.56
CA GLU A 1 14.03 -2.45 -6.15
C GLU A 1 13.40 -1.87 -4.87
N VAL A 2 12.08 -1.88 -4.70
CA VAL A 2 11.42 -1.36 -3.48
C VAL A 2 11.85 -2.11 -2.21
N ILE A 3 12.02 -3.42 -2.28
CA ILE A 3 12.55 -4.23 -1.17
C ILE A 3 14.01 -3.84 -0.86
N ASN A 4 14.82 -3.57 -1.88
CA ASN A 4 16.20 -3.12 -1.69
C ASN A 4 16.28 -1.71 -1.07
N HIS A 5 15.39 -0.79 -1.44
CA HIS A 5 15.35 0.55 -0.83
C HIS A 5 14.92 0.49 0.63
N LYS A 6 13.86 -0.26 0.98
CA LYS A 6 13.45 -0.46 2.38
C LYS A 6 14.54 -1.10 3.22
N TYR A 7 15.23 -2.10 2.67
CA TYR A 7 16.37 -2.72 3.33
C TYR A 7 17.53 -1.73 3.51
N HIS A 8 17.79 -0.91 2.51
CA HIS A 8 18.85 0.09 2.56
C HIS A 8 18.55 1.19 3.57
N ASP A 9 17.31 1.69 3.62
CA ASP A 9 16.88 2.71 4.57
C ASP A 9 16.92 2.20 6.02
N LEU A 10 16.40 0.99 6.26
CA LEU A 10 16.48 0.34 7.58
C LEU A 10 17.94 0.09 7.99
N LYS A 11 18.76 -0.39 7.06
CA LYS A 11 20.20 -0.60 7.30
C LYS A 11 20.91 0.71 7.63
N HIS A 12 20.55 1.81 6.94
CA HIS A 12 21.10 3.13 7.22
C HIS A 12 20.68 3.64 8.60
N GLN A 13 19.41 3.52 8.97
CA GLN A 13 18.91 3.88 10.30
C GLN A 13 19.59 3.09 11.41
N ILE A 14 19.75 1.78 11.24
CA ILE A 14 20.48 0.92 12.17
C ILE A 14 21.96 1.33 12.24
N ALA A 15 22.58 1.68 11.12
CA ALA A 15 23.98 2.10 11.09
C ALA A 15 24.18 3.42 11.84
N VAL A 16 23.26 4.39 11.69
CA VAL A 16 23.27 5.67 12.44
C VAL A 16 23.14 5.42 13.94
N LEU A 17 22.19 4.58 14.35
CA LEU A 17 22.00 4.20 15.76
C LEU A 17 23.22 3.49 16.36
N ARG A 18 23.89 2.63 15.59
CA ARG A 18 25.12 1.96 16.03
C ARG A 18 26.33 2.87 16.08
N ALA A 19 26.38 3.89 15.23
CA ALA A 19 27.48 4.84 15.15
C ALA A 19 27.38 5.96 16.20
N GLU A 20 26.20 6.18 16.81
CA GLU A 20 26.01 7.19 17.84
C GLU A 20 26.53 6.68 19.19
N PRO A 21 27.65 7.20 19.68
CA PRO A 21 28.27 6.77 20.92
C PRO A 21 27.54 7.30 22.16
N ASP A 22 26.81 8.40 22.02
CA ASP A 22 26.08 9.03 23.12
C ASP A 22 24.74 8.32 23.32
N ALA A 23 24.56 7.74 24.52
CA ALA A 23 23.36 6.99 24.87
C ALA A 23 22.10 7.87 24.89
N ASP A 24 22.23 9.13 25.33
CA ASP A 24 21.12 10.06 25.44
C ASP A 24 20.65 10.50 24.04
N ARG A 25 21.59 10.77 23.14
CA ARG A 25 21.26 11.09 21.73
C ARG A 25 20.63 9.91 21.01
N ARG A 26 21.12 8.70 21.25
CA ARG A 26 20.57 7.47 20.67
C ARG A 26 19.15 7.24 21.18
N SER A 27 18.91 7.45 22.49
CA SER A 27 17.55 7.37 23.08
C SER A 27 16.63 8.42 22.47
N ALA A 28 17.05 9.66 22.41
CA ALA A 28 16.25 10.74 21.82
C ALA A 28 15.89 10.48 20.34
N TYR A 29 16.79 9.85 19.57
CA TYR A 29 16.50 9.48 18.20
C TYR A 29 15.46 8.36 18.10
N LEU A 30 15.55 7.35 18.99
CA LEU A 30 14.55 6.28 19.09
C LEU A 30 13.18 6.81 19.54
N ASP A 31 13.17 7.68 20.56
CA ASP A 31 11.95 8.30 21.08
C ASP A 31 11.24 9.12 19.99
N GLY A 32 12.01 9.88 19.19
CA GLY A 32 11.47 10.62 18.05
C GLY A 32 10.88 9.72 16.95
N MET A 33 11.50 8.56 16.67
CA MET A 33 10.96 7.58 15.75
C MET A 33 9.67 6.92 16.29
N GLU A 34 9.64 6.61 17.59
CA GLU A 34 8.44 6.03 18.23
C GLU A 34 7.28 7.03 18.24
N GLU A 35 7.55 8.32 18.48
CA GLU A 35 6.53 9.36 18.44
C GLU A 35 5.96 9.53 17.02
N GLU A 36 6.82 9.57 15.99
CA GLU A 36 6.39 9.61 14.60
C GLU A 36 5.49 8.40 14.24
N ILE A 37 5.88 7.19 14.64
CA ILE A 37 5.09 5.98 14.43
C ILE A 37 3.74 6.09 15.13
N ARG A 38 3.72 6.55 16.38
CA ARG A 38 2.50 6.68 17.20
C ARG A 38 1.48 7.63 16.57
N ASP A 39 1.93 8.73 16.00
CA ASP A 39 1.07 9.69 15.31
C ASP A 39 0.39 9.06 14.09
N TYR A 40 1.12 8.25 13.30
CA TYR A 40 0.55 7.53 12.18
C TYR A 40 -0.36 6.38 12.60
N GLU A 41 -0.03 5.67 13.68
CA GLU A 41 -0.92 4.67 14.27
C GLU A 41 -2.25 5.27 14.74
N ALA A 42 -2.21 6.49 15.29
CA ALA A 42 -3.42 7.18 15.72
C ALA A 42 -4.32 7.59 14.54
N GLN A 43 -3.73 7.90 13.37
CA GLN A 43 -4.45 8.26 12.15
C GLN A 43 -5.06 7.06 11.43
N ASN A 44 -4.45 5.87 11.52
CA ASN A 44 -4.83 4.67 10.78
C ASN A 44 -5.65 3.69 11.64
N LYS A 45 -6.71 4.17 12.29
CA LYS A 45 -7.64 3.31 13.04
C LYS A 45 -8.85 2.94 12.19
N THR A 46 -8.71 1.92 11.36
CA THR A 46 -9.77 1.45 10.48
C THR A 46 -10.75 0.48 11.15
N GLY A 47 -10.38 -0.09 12.30
CA GLY A 47 -11.10 -1.18 12.97
C GLY A 47 -10.57 -2.57 12.62
N ASN A 48 -9.48 -2.67 11.85
CA ASN A 48 -8.78 -3.93 11.57
C ASN A 48 -7.28 -3.73 11.81
N SER A 49 -6.74 -4.37 12.85
CA SER A 49 -5.36 -4.17 13.30
C SER A 49 -4.29 -4.54 12.25
N VAL A 50 -4.60 -5.50 11.38
CA VAL A 50 -3.68 -5.91 10.31
C VAL A 50 -3.61 -4.81 9.25
N LEU A 51 -4.75 -4.28 8.83
CA LEU A 51 -4.82 -3.16 7.90
C LEU A 51 -4.15 -1.92 8.50
N ASP A 52 -4.40 -1.62 9.77
CA ASP A 52 -3.82 -0.48 10.49
C ASP A 52 -2.29 -0.55 10.48
N THR A 53 -1.71 -1.73 10.73
CA THR A 53 -0.27 -1.96 10.68
C THR A 53 0.30 -1.74 9.26
N VAL A 54 -0.37 -2.28 8.24
CA VAL A 54 0.05 -2.08 6.84
C VAL A 54 -0.01 -0.61 6.48
N LEU A 55 -1.11 0.08 6.81
CA LEU A 55 -1.30 1.50 6.51
C LEU A 55 -0.27 2.38 7.21
N THR A 56 0.02 2.13 8.48
CA THR A 56 1.03 2.90 9.23
C THR A 56 2.39 2.84 8.53
N GLY A 57 2.86 1.64 8.18
CA GLY A 57 4.12 1.50 7.47
C GLY A 57 4.13 2.17 6.08
N LYS A 58 3.01 2.10 5.34
CA LYS A 58 2.90 2.72 4.01
C LYS A 58 2.77 4.25 4.10
N SER A 59 2.00 4.77 5.07
CA SER A 59 1.85 6.21 5.28
C SER A 59 3.16 6.87 5.64
N LEU A 60 3.93 6.28 6.57
CA LEU A 60 5.28 6.73 6.92
C LEU A 60 6.21 6.79 5.70
N TYR A 61 6.18 5.74 4.88
CA TYR A 61 6.99 5.70 3.67
C TYR A 61 6.56 6.78 2.67
N CYS A 62 5.26 6.93 2.44
CA CYS A 62 4.68 7.93 1.54
C CYS A 62 5.09 9.36 1.95
N ALA A 63 4.95 9.69 3.24
CA ALA A 63 5.31 11.02 3.76
C ALA A 63 6.78 11.36 3.51
N ARG A 64 7.68 10.43 3.76
CA ARG A 64 9.13 10.62 3.50
C ARG A 64 9.46 10.83 2.03
N HIS A 65 8.62 10.35 1.12
CA HIS A 65 8.82 10.45 -0.33
C HIS A 65 7.95 11.50 -1.01
N GLY A 66 7.22 12.31 -0.21
CA GLY A 66 6.34 13.36 -0.73
C GLY A 66 5.17 12.79 -1.54
N ILE A 67 4.62 11.66 -1.08
CA ILE A 67 3.43 11.03 -1.64
C ILE A 67 2.27 11.27 -0.67
N GLU A 68 1.17 11.84 -1.16
CA GLU A 68 -0.05 11.99 -0.37
C GLU A 68 -0.89 10.71 -0.46
N LEU A 69 -1.00 10.01 0.67
CA LEU A 69 -1.84 8.82 0.82
C LEU A 69 -3.09 9.16 1.62
N THR A 70 -4.24 9.21 0.93
CA THR A 70 -5.55 9.37 1.58
C THR A 70 -6.22 8.01 1.74
N CYS A 71 -6.69 7.71 2.95
CA CYS A 71 -7.37 6.47 3.26
C CYS A 71 -8.74 6.71 3.93
N VAL A 72 -9.78 6.07 3.39
CA VAL A 72 -11.11 5.99 4.01
C VAL A 72 -11.50 4.52 4.06
N ALA A 73 -11.39 3.90 5.24
CA ALA A 73 -11.56 2.46 5.38
C ALA A 73 -12.44 2.07 6.56
N ASP A 74 -13.43 1.22 6.29
CA ASP A 74 -14.19 0.45 7.27
C ASP A 74 -13.53 -0.93 7.40
N GLY A 75 -12.47 -1.00 8.21
CA GLY A 75 -11.62 -2.19 8.34
C GLY A 75 -12.32 -3.36 9.03
N ALA A 76 -13.34 -3.12 9.85
CA ALA A 76 -14.12 -4.18 10.47
C ALA A 76 -14.80 -5.11 9.44
N ARG A 77 -15.00 -4.64 8.22
CA ARG A 77 -15.53 -5.47 7.12
C ARG A 77 -14.55 -6.47 6.55
N LEU A 78 -13.29 -6.42 6.97
CA LEU A 78 -12.25 -7.36 6.54
C LEU A 78 -12.13 -8.59 7.44
N ASP A 79 -12.89 -8.66 8.54
CA ASP A 79 -12.72 -9.69 9.58
C ASP A 79 -12.95 -11.12 9.08
N PHE A 80 -13.64 -11.31 7.94
CA PHE A 80 -13.82 -12.62 7.32
C PHE A 80 -12.63 -13.04 6.43
N LEU A 81 -11.73 -12.12 6.11
CA LEU A 81 -10.52 -12.42 5.33
C LEU A 81 -9.42 -12.95 6.25
N ASP A 82 -8.64 -13.89 5.74
CA ASP A 82 -7.43 -14.36 6.40
C ASP A 82 -6.40 -13.23 6.53
N VAL A 83 -5.67 -13.21 7.64
CA VAL A 83 -4.64 -12.19 7.92
C VAL A 83 -3.62 -12.07 6.79
N MET A 84 -3.17 -13.21 6.24
CA MET A 84 -2.19 -13.22 5.15
C MET A 84 -2.78 -12.68 3.85
N ASP A 85 -4.08 -12.89 3.60
CA ASP A 85 -4.76 -12.36 2.43
C ASP A 85 -4.95 -10.83 2.55
N VAL A 86 -5.26 -10.32 3.74
CA VAL A 86 -5.27 -8.86 4.01
C VAL A 86 -3.90 -8.27 3.73
N CYS A 87 -2.83 -8.85 4.30
CA CYS A 87 -1.45 -8.40 4.03
C CYS A 87 -1.11 -8.45 2.53
N THR A 88 -1.49 -9.54 1.84
CA THR A 88 -1.23 -9.71 0.41
C THR A 88 -1.96 -8.68 -0.43
N ILE A 89 -3.25 -8.46 -0.18
CA ILE A 89 -4.07 -7.51 -0.91
C ILE A 89 -3.51 -6.10 -0.71
N PHE A 90 -3.51 -5.59 0.52
CA PHE A 90 -3.15 -4.20 0.78
C PHE A 90 -1.67 -3.91 0.60
N GLY A 91 -0.79 -4.86 0.93
CA GLY A 91 0.64 -4.75 0.68
C GLY A 91 0.93 -4.55 -0.80
N ASN A 92 0.41 -5.43 -1.67
CA ASN A 92 0.73 -5.37 -3.10
C ASN A 92 0.05 -4.21 -3.83
N ILE A 93 -1.22 -3.87 -3.51
CA ILE A 93 -1.88 -2.74 -4.17
C ILE A 93 -1.22 -1.41 -3.82
N LEU A 94 -0.83 -1.22 -2.54
CA LEU A 94 -0.16 0.00 -2.11
C LEU A 94 1.29 0.05 -2.59
N ASP A 95 2.02 -1.07 -2.61
CA ASP A 95 3.37 -1.09 -3.18
C ASP A 95 3.35 -0.75 -4.67
N ASN A 96 2.39 -1.26 -5.43
CA ASN A 96 2.22 -0.92 -6.84
C ASN A 96 1.92 0.58 -7.04
N ALA A 97 1.02 1.15 -6.23
CA ALA A 97 0.70 2.56 -6.29
C ALA A 97 1.92 3.43 -5.94
N ILE A 98 2.60 3.14 -4.83
CA ILE A 98 3.80 3.86 -4.38
C ILE A 98 4.90 3.81 -5.46
N GLU A 99 5.11 2.66 -6.05
CA GLU A 99 6.13 2.50 -7.09
C GLU A 99 5.84 3.37 -8.33
N CYS A 100 4.57 3.48 -8.72
CA CYS A 100 4.14 4.38 -9.79
C CYS A 100 4.40 5.85 -9.40
N GLU A 101 3.98 6.27 -8.20
CA GLU A 101 4.11 7.64 -7.73
C GLU A 101 5.58 8.09 -7.60
N LEU A 102 6.49 7.19 -7.24
CA LEU A 102 7.94 7.50 -7.20
C LEU A 102 8.49 7.90 -8.58
N GLY A 103 7.86 7.45 -9.66
CA GLY A 103 8.19 7.85 -11.04
C GLY A 103 7.72 9.26 -11.41
N ILE A 104 6.74 9.82 -10.68
CA ILE A 104 6.20 11.15 -10.94
C ILE A 104 7.19 12.22 -10.46
N GLN A 105 7.62 13.11 -11.35
CA GLN A 105 8.60 14.16 -11.02
C GLN A 105 8.02 15.22 -10.09
N ASP A 106 6.81 15.66 -10.39
CA ASP A 106 6.08 16.66 -9.63
C ASP A 106 5.49 16.04 -8.36
N ARG A 107 6.08 16.34 -7.22
CA ARG A 107 5.67 15.76 -5.92
C ARG A 107 4.25 16.14 -5.53
N GLU A 108 3.74 17.29 -5.95
CA GLU A 108 2.37 17.72 -5.65
C GLU A 108 1.31 16.87 -6.36
N LYS A 109 1.72 16.11 -7.39
CA LYS A 109 0.86 15.18 -8.13
C LYS A 109 0.98 13.73 -7.68
N ARG A 110 1.81 13.44 -6.68
CA ARG A 110 1.94 12.09 -6.10
C ARG A 110 0.79 11.80 -5.17
N LEU A 111 -0.26 11.20 -5.69
CA LEU A 111 -1.53 11.03 -5.02
C LEU A 111 -1.98 9.57 -5.04
N ILE A 112 -2.24 9.01 -3.86
CA ILE A 112 -2.82 7.67 -3.69
C ILE A 112 -4.10 7.78 -2.87
N HIS A 113 -5.17 7.17 -3.36
CA HIS A 113 -6.45 7.08 -2.66
C HIS A 113 -6.81 5.63 -2.39
N LEU A 114 -7.00 5.27 -1.12
CA LEU A 114 -7.47 3.97 -0.70
C LEU A 114 -8.86 4.10 -0.07
N ALA A 115 -9.80 3.26 -0.51
CA ALA A 115 -11.12 3.17 0.09
C ALA A 115 -11.50 1.70 0.34
N VAL A 116 -12.06 1.42 1.53
CA VAL A 116 -12.60 0.11 1.92
C VAL A 116 -13.99 0.34 2.50
N TYR A 117 -15.01 -0.21 1.86
CA TYR A 117 -16.41 0.00 2.28
C TYR A 117 -17.32 -1.15 1.86
N GLY A 118 -18.44 -1.26 2.56
CA GLY A 118 -19.51 -2.18 2.16
C GLY A 118 -20.48 -1.53 1.18
N LYS A 119 -20.88 -2.27 0.16
CA LYS A 119 -21.94 -1.88 -0.75
C LYS A 119 -22.91 -3.05 -0.94
N ARG A 120 -24.10 -2.97 -0.33
CA ARG A 120 -25.05 -4.07 -0.23
C ARG A 120 -24.37 -5.31 0.38
N ASP A 121 -24.38 -6.43 -0.31
CA ASP A 121 -23.78 -7.71 0.10
C ASP A 121 -22.33 -7.87 -0.35
N PHE A 122 -21.61 -6.78 -0.64
CA PHE A 122 -20.25 -6.81 -1.13
C PHE A 122 -19.31 -5.91 -0.31
N LEU A 123 -18.12 -6.41 -0.07
CA LEU A 123 -16.96 -5.62 0.30
C LEU A 123 -16.35 -5.04 -0.98
N VAL A 124 -16.09 -3.74 -0.98
CA VAL A 124 -15.39 -3.04 -2.06
C VAL A 124 -14.07 -2.50 -1.52
N ILE A 125 -12.97 -2.90 -2.14
CA ILE A 125 -11.64 -2.33 -1.91
C ILE A 125 -11.25 -1.60 -3.19
N ARG A 126 -10.89 -0.34 -3.06
CA ARG A 126 -10.52 0.51 -4.19
C ARG A 126 -9.25 1.24 -3.87
N CYS A 127 -8.24 1.09 -4.74
CA CYS A 127 -7.00 1.85 -4.66
C CYS A 127 -6.76 2.52 -6.01
N GLY A 128 -6.62 3.83 -5.98
CA GLY A 128 -6.32 4.64 -7.16
C GLY A 128 -5.06 5.45 -6.93
N ASN A 129 -4.28 5.63 -7.96
CA ASN A 129 -3.12 6.51 -7.95
C ASN A 129 -3.02 7.32 -9.24
N TYR A 130 -2.39 8.50 -9.17
CA TYR A 130 -2.19 9.34 -10.34
C TYR A 130 -1.22 8.66 -11.31
N CYS A 131 -1.61 8.54 -12.57
CA CYS A 131 -0.84 7.88 -13.62
C CYS A 131 -1.10 8.60 -14.95
N PRO A 132 -0.32 9.67 -15.27
CA PRO A 132 -0.58 10.51 -16.45
C PRO A 132 -0.25 9.81 -17.77
N GLU A 133 0.61 8.79 -17.74
CA GLU A 133 0.99 8.04 -18.93
C GLU A 133 0.11 6.80 -19.08
N PRO A 134 -0.51 6.59 -20.25
CA PRO A 134 -1.35 5.43 -20.49
C PRO A 134 -0.54 4.14 -20.37
N LEU A 135 -1.09 3.18 -19.64
CA LEU A 135 -0.47 1.88 -19.43
C LEU A 135 -0.80 0.92 -20.57
N GLN A 136 0.16 0.08 -20.91
CA GLN A 136 -0.08 -1.05 -21.81
C GLN A 136 -0.62 -2.23 -21.00
N PHE A 137 -1.60 -2.95 -21.55
CA PHE A 137 -2.21 -4.11 -20.92
C PHE A 137 -1.94 -5.37 -21.73
N ARG A 138 -1.65 -6.48 -21.02
CA ARG A 138 -1.60 -7.83 -21.55
C ARG A 138 -2.40 -8.74 -20.61
N ASP A 139 -3.33 -9.52 -21.15
CA ASP A 139 -4.21 -10.42 -20.37
C ASP A 139 -4.97 -9.72 -19.22
N GLY A 140 -5.36 -8.46 -19.44
CA GLY A 140 -6.06 -7.64 -18.46
C GLY A 140 -5.21 -7.19 -17.27
N LEU A 141 -3.89 -7.26 -17.39
CA LEU A 141 -2.91 -6.77 -16.42
C LEU A 141 -2.01 -5.73 -17.07
N PRO A 142 -1.59 -4.68 -16.33
CA PRO A 142 -0.64 -3.71 -16.83
C PRO A 142 0.73 -4.38 -17.10
N VAL A 143 1.32 -4.04 -18.23
CA VAL A 143 2.66 -4.48 -18.59
C VAL A 143 3.67 -3.55 -17.92
N SER A 144 4.62 -4.14 -17.17
CA SER A 144 5.70 -3.34 -16.59
C SER A 144 6.54 -2.69 -17.69
N THR A 145 6.76 -1.39 -17.59
CA THR A 145 7.64 -0.62 -18.47
C THR A 145 9.12 -0.78 -18.11
N LYS A 146 9.43 -1.44 -16.99
CA LYS A 146 10.80 -1.70 -16.52
C LYS A 146 11.29 -3.05 -17.05
N GLY A 147 12.52 -3.08 -17.56
CA GLY A 147 13.13 -4.19 -18.32
C GLY A 147 13.28 -5.56 -17.61
N ASP A 148 12.90 -5.71 -16.33
CA ASP A 148 12.91 -6.97 -15.59
C ASP A 148 11.49 -7.54 -15.45
N ALA A 149 10.99 -8.09 -16.55
CA ALA A 149 9.65 -8.68 -16.67
C ALA A 149 9.37 -9.86 -15.72
N VAL A 150 10.36 -10.36 -14.99
CA VAL A 150 10.24 -11.57 -14.17
C VAL A 150 9.66 -11.30 -12.79
N TYR A 151 9.77 -10.09 -12.24
CA TYR A 151 9.34 -9.81 -10.86
C TYR A 151 8.09 -8.93 -10.71
N HIS A 152 7.66 -8.18 -11.73
CA HIS A 152 6.61 -7.15 -11.59
C HIS A 152 5.18 -7.60 -11.91
N GLY A 153 4.94 -8.80 -12.39
CA GLY A 153 3.58 -9.30 -12.63
C GLY A 153 2.95 -10.07 -11.46
N TYR A 154 3.75 -10.43 -10.45
CA TYR A 154 3.29 -11.33 -9.38
C TYR A 154 2.42 -10.65 -8.33
N GLY A 155 2.68 -9.39 -7.98
CA GLY A 155 1.94 -8.68 -6.94
C GLY A 155 0.45 -8.54 -7.28
N ILE A 156 0.12 -8.04 -8.47
CA ILE A 156 -1.27 -7.88 -8.92
C ILE A 156 -1.95 -9.23 -9.14
N LYS A 157 -1.22 -10.24 -9.62
CA LYS A 157 -1.74 -11.62 -9.75
C LYS A 157 -2.07 -12.22 -8.38
N SER A 158 -1.22 -11.98 -7.37
CA SER A 158 -1.48 -12.43 -6.00
C SER A 158 -2.70 -11.75 -5.41
N VAL A 159 -2.91 -10.46 -5.67
CA VAL A 159 -4.13 -9.72 -5.28
C VAL A 159 -5.37 -10.33 -5.91
N ARG A 160 -5.33 -10.60 -7.23
CA ARG A 160 -6.44 -11.25 -7.94
C ARG A 160 -6.76 -12.61 -7.33
N HIS A 161 -5.74 -13.45 -7.13
CA HIS A 161 -5.92 -14.78 -6.56
C HIS A 161 -6.49 -14.73 -5.13
N ALA A 162 -5.99 -13.81 -4.28
CA ALA A 162 -6.52 -13.61 -2.94
C ALA A 162 -8.01 -13.20 -2.97
N ALA A 163 -8.43 -12.32 -3.88
CA ALA A 163 -9.84 -11.95 -4.03
C ALA A 163 -10.70 -13.13 -4.52
N GLU A 164 -10.22 -13.88 -5.52
CA GLU A 164 -10.90 -15.05 -6.09
C GLU A 164 -11.14 -16.15 -5.06
N LYS A 165 -10.25 -16.34 -4.08
CA LYS A 165 -10.41 -17.27 -2.96
C LYS A 165 -11.73 -17.06 -2.19
N TYR A 166 -12.21 -15.83 -2.14
CA TYR A 166 -13.48 -15.44 -1.49
C TYR A 166 -14.63 -15.20 -2.49
N GLY A 167 -14.52 -15.72 -3.70
CA GLY A 167 -15.52 -15.53 -4.74
C GLY A 167 -15.58 -14.09 -5.27
N GLY A 168 -14.54 -13.30 -5.01
CA GLY A 168 -14.44 -11.92 -5.46
C GLY A 168 -13.89 -11.78 -6.87
N THR A 169 -13.93 -10.56 -7.36
CA THR A 169 -13.41 -10.17 -8.69
C THR A 169 -12.51 -8.95 -8.56
N MET A 170 -11.55 -8.84 -9.48
CA MET A 170 -10.68 -7.68 -9.61
C MET A 170 -10.89 -7.00 -10.94
N VAL A 171 -11.07 -5.70 -10.93
CA VAL A 171 -11.16 -4.84 -12.10
C VAL A 171 -10.06 -3.79 -12.03
N ILE A 172 -9.36 -3.60 -13.15
CA ILE A 172 -8.36 -2.55 -13.29
C ILE A 172 -8.86 -1.55 -14.32
N ARG A 173 -8.67 -0.27 -14.03
CA ARG A 173 -8.99 0.84 -14.91
C ARG A 173 -7.80 1.77 -15.04
N ASP A 174 -7.59 2.26 -16.24
CA ASP A 174 -6.63 3.32 -16.57
C ASP A 174 -7.42 4.36 -17.38
N GLN A 175 -7.80 5.42 -16.70
CA GLN A 175 -8.67 6.43 -17.29
C GLN A 175 -8.42 7.81 -16.67
N ASP A 176 -8.45 8.85 -17.49
CA ASP A 176 -8.35 10.26 -17.09
C ASP A 176 -7.09 10.58 -16.24
N GLY A 177 -5.99 9.90 -16.50
CA GLY A 177 -4.74 10.07 -15.76
C GLY A 177 -4.73 9.39 -14.39
N TRP A 178 -5.62 8.42 -14.17
CA TRP A 178 -5.67 7.63 -12.96
C TRP A 178 -5.62 6.13 -13.26
N PHE A 179 -4.77 5.43 -12.54
CA PHE A 179 -4.80 3.97 -12.47
C PHE A 179 -5.57 3.54 -11.23
N GLU A 180 -6.54 2.65 -11.40
CA GLU A 180 -7.39 2.16 -10.31
C GLU A 180 -7.46 0.64 -10.31
N ILE A 181 -7.20 0.03 -9.16
CA ILE A 181 -7.54 -1.36 -8.85
C ILE A 181 -8.77 -1.37 -7.97
N ARG A 182 -9.79 -2.14 -8.38
CA ARG A 182 -11.01 -2.36 -7.60
C ARG A 182 -11.26 -3.84 -7.40
N LEU A 183 -11.39 -4.24 -6.13
CA LEU A 183 -11.84 -5.57 -5.74
C LEU A 183 -13.30 -5.48 -5.29
N VAL A 184 -14.09 -6.47 -5.67
CA VAL A 184 -15.46 -6.66 -5.21
C VAL A 184 -15.58 -8.09 -4.70
N ILE A 185 -15.77 -8.25 -3.39
CA ILE A 185 -15.77 -9.55 -2.70
C ILE A 185 -17.12 -9.71 -2.04
N PRO A 186 -17.85 -10.84 -2.28
CA PRO A 186 -19.11 -11.10 -1.59
C PRO A 186 -18.88 -11.16 -0.07
N LEU A 187 -19.75 -10.48 0.69
CA LEU A 187 -19.81 -10.68 2.14
C LEU A 187 -20.57 -11.97 2.38
N GLU A 188 -20.01 -12.89 3.17
CA GLU A 188 -20.74 -14.08 3.58
C GLU A 188 -22.03 -13.65 4.29
N LYS A 189 -23.18 -14.19 3.82
CA LYS A 189 -24.42 -14.04 4.58
C LYS A 189 -24.28 -14.86 5.85
N LYS A 190 -24.19 -14.17 6.99
CA LYS A 190 -24.36 -14.79 8.30
C LYS A 190 -25.78 -15.33 8.44
#